data_2cc93a9a10fcde8d4c73cc3053e6146b
#
_entry.id   2cc93a9a10fcde8d4c73cc3053e6146b
#
_cell.length_a   1.000
_cell.length_b   1.000
_cell.length_c   1.000
_cell.angle_alpha   90.00
_cell.angle_beta   90.00
_cell.angle_gamma   90.00
#
_symmetry.space_group_name_H-M   'P 1'
#
loop_
_entity.id
_entity.type
_entity.pdbx_description
1 polymer ?
#
loop_
_entity_poly.entity_id
_entity_poly.type
_entity_poly.pdbx_seq_one_letter_code
_entity_poly.pdbx_strand_id
1 'polypeptide(L)'
;EMCIRDSNTEVKEITGDDFVRKAVFVNNQTGEETVYEAPKDSTFGLFVFAGNKPSTEIFEGKIALDRGYVPTTENMETNIPGVYAAGDLRIKELRQIVTAVADGAIAATHAQRYVTEQKTQAGQPIVTKRMTERLANQSAPETNSQQPKEKQPAKVTGKHQWFPESMRQQLSGIFAKLTKKVTLLQFLDASDEKSLELQSFLTEFASLEQKITLETILKDTEPAKELLYGIEKMPSVVLLDAAGNYTGIKFSGIPSGHEVNSLVLAVYNVGSEGQPLEASLQKNILALPKRKIEIFVSLTCHFCPDVVAACQRIASINPHVEAEMVDISLFPELKKEKKIMSVPAMLIDGEQMIFGSKTMTEIIEALA
;
A
#
# COMPACT_ATOMS: atom_id res chain seq x y z
N GLU A 1 21.38 -8.37 -22.01
CA GLU A 1 22.20 -9.56 -21.72
C GLU A 1 21.31 -10.80 -21.84
N MET A 2 21.77 -11.79 -22.61
CA MET A 2 21.04 -13.06 -22.76
C MET A 2 21.30 -13.93 -21.54
N CYS A 3 20.25 -14.53 -20.96
CA CYS A 3 20.42 -15.58 -19.97
C CYS A 3 21.10 -16.79 -20.60
N ILE A 4 22.21 -17.24 -20.03
CA ILE A 4 22.87 -18.48 -20.39
C ILE A 4 22.31 -19.60 -19.51
N ARG A 5 21.97 -20.74 -20.10
CA ARG A 5 21.51 -21.93 -19.39
C ARG A 5 22.45 -23.09 -19.70
N ASP A 6 23.26 -23.48 -18.71
CA ASP A 6 24.14 -24.60 -18.80
C ASP A 6 23.42 -25.87 -18.27
N SER A 7 23.28 -26.86 -19.14
CA SER A 7 22.74 -28.16 -18.77
C SER A 7 23.86 -29.10 -18.29
N ASN A 8 23.51 -30.06 -17.43
CA ASN A 8 24.45 -31.05 -16.88
C ASN A 8 25.62 -30.43 -16.10
N THR A 9 25.40 -29.28 -15.48
CA THR A 9 26.42 -28.51 -14.79
C THR A 9 26.12 -28.45 -13.30
N GLU A 10 27.09 -28.79 -12.47
CA GLU A 10 27.04 -28.73 -11.03
C GLU A 10 28.07 -27.74 -10.49
N VAL A 11 27.76 -27.13 -9.34
CA VAL A 11 28.71 -26.27 -8.63
C VAL A 11 29.66 -27.17 -7.84
N LYS A 12 30.97 -27.17 -8.18
CA LYS A 12 32.00 -27.94 -7.52
C LYS A 12 32.54 -27.21 -6.28
N GLU A 13 32.84 -25.93 -6.44
CA GLU A 13 33.48 -25.13 -5.41
C GLU A 13 33.09 -23.66 -5.53
N ILE A 14 32.97 -22.99 -4.38
CA ILE A 14 32.76 -21.55 -4.27
C ILE A 14 33.81 -21.01 -3.31
N THR A 15 34.56 -19.99 -3.73
CA THR A 15 35.59 -19.35 -2.92
C THR A 15 35.48 -17.83 -2.98
N GLY A 16 36.03 -17.17 -1.96
CA GLY A 16 36.06 -15.72 -1.83
C GLY A 16 36.63 -15.27 -0.49
N ASP A 17 36.48 -14.02 -0.23
CA ASP A 17 36.78 -13.38 1.05
C ASP A 17 35.45 -13.10 1.81
N ASP A 18 35.14 -11.86 2.14
CA ASP A 18 33.79 -11.46 2.67
C ASP A 18 32.71 -11.53 1.58
N PHE A 19 33.09 -11.71 0.32
CA PHE A 19 32.22 -11.80 -0.85
C PHE A 19 32.59 -12.99 -1.73
N VAL A 20 31.64 -13.49 -2.52
CA VAL A 20 31.91 -14.54 -3.50
C VAL A 20 32.78 -13.97 -4.63
N ARG A 21 33.93 -14.59 -4.87
CA ARG A 21 34.89 -14.16 -5.89
C ARG A 21 35.02 -15.14 -7.04
N LYS A 22 34.87 -16.43 -6.76
CA LYS A 22 35.10 -17.49 -7.74
C LYS A 22 34.11 -18.63 -7.53
N ALA A 23 33.62 -19.18 -8.63
CA ALA A 23 32.86 -20.43 -8.67
C ALA A 23 33.48 -21.38 -9.70
N VAL A 24 33.59 -22.64 -9.33
CA VAL A 24 34.02 -23.73 -10.21
C VAL A 24 32.81 -24.59 -10.50
N PHE A 25 32.51 -24.75 -11.75
CA PHE A 25 31.46 -25.61 -12.26
C PHE A 25 32.03 -26.85 -12.91
N VAL A 26 31.38 -27.98 -12.81
CA VAL A 26 31.74 -29.22 -13.45
C VAL A 26 30.58 -29.75 -14.27
N ASN A 27 30.87 -30.12 -15.51
CA ASN A 27 29.90 -30.84 -16.33
C ASN A 27 29.88 -32.32 -15.87
N ASN A 28 28.74 -32.76 -15.36
CA ASN A 28 28.60 -34.10 -14.77
C ASN A 28 28.57 -35.24 -15.78
N GLN A 29 28.55 -34.94 -17.10
CA GLN A 29 28.67 -35.94 -18.18
C GLN A 29 30.09 -36.03 -18.73
N THR A 30 30.74 -34.90 -18.91
CA THR A 30 32.08 -34.85 -19.54
C THR A 30 33.23 -34.76 -18.52
N GLY A 31 32.93 -34.33 -17.29
CA GLY A 31 33.94 -34.04 -16.27
C GLY A 31 34.72 -32.73 -16.51
N GLU A 32 34.36 -31.97 -17.54
CA GLU A 32 35.02 -30.68 -17.83
C GLU A 32 34.70 -29.65 -16.79
N GLU A 33 35.73 -28.91 -16.36
CA GLU A 33 35.57 -27.85 -15.35
C GLU A 33 35.59 -26.47 -16.03
N THR A 34 34.65 -25.62 -15.65
CA THR A 34 34.56 -24.22 -16.05
C THR A 34 34.71 -23.34 -14.81
N VAL A 35 35.60 -22.35 -14.89
CA VAL A 35 35.85 -21.42 -13.78
C VAL A 35 35.29 -20.06 -14.13
N TYR A 36 34.43 -19.54 -13.26
CA TYR A 36 34.01 -18.15 -13.30
C TYR A 36 34.64 -17.39 -12.13
N GLU A 37 35.37 -16.34 -12.45
CA GLU A 37 36.04 -15.49 -11.48
C GLU A 37 35.61 -14.04 -11.68
N ALA A 38 35.25 -13.38 -10.57
CA ALA A 38 34.84 -11.98 -10.60
C ALA A 38 36.03 -11.09 -11.04
N PRO A 39 35.77 -10.05 -11.85
CA PRO A 39 36.80 -9.04 -12.13
C PRO A 39 37.37 -8.45 -10.83
N LYS A 40 38.61 -7.94 -10.88
CA LYS A 40 39.24 -7.32 -9.72
C LYS A 40 38.34 -6.21 -9.15
N ASP A 41 38.17 -6.20 -7.84
CA ASP A 41 37.30 -5.29 -7.10
C ASP A 41 35.77 -5.43 -7.38
N SER A 42 35.36 -6.57 -7.97
CA SER A 42 33.96 -6.91 -8.23
C SER A 42 33.54 -8.19 -7.49
N THR A 43 32.27 -8.47 -7.42
CA THR A 43 31.68 -9.68 -6.86
C THR A 43 30.47 -10.11 -7.67
N PHE A 44 29.95 -11.32 -7.42
CA PHE A 44 28.71 -11.81 -8.00
C PHE A 44 27.85 -12.51 -6.91
N GLY A 45 26.57 -12.59 -7.15
CA GLY A 45 25.64 -13.34 -6.30
C GLY A 45 25.42 -14.74 -6.84
N LEU A 46 25.48 -15.75 -5.96
CA LEU A 46 25.12 -17.11 -6.28
C LEU A 46 23.87 -17.48 -5.49
N PHE A 47 22.81 -17.83 -6.21
CA PHE A 47 21.52 -18.18 -5.64
C PHE A 47 21.24 -19.66 -5.86
N VAL A 48 20.96 -20.40 -4.77
CA VAL A 48 20.69 -21.85 -4.83
C VAL A 48 19.20 -22.10 -4.72
N PHE A 49 18.59 -22.67 -5.75
CA PHE A 49 17.18 -23.05 -5.82
C PHE A 49 17.02 -24.56 -6.01
N ALA A 50 17.66 -25.35 -5.14
CA ALA A 50 17.70 -26.81 -5.24
C ALA A 50 16.46 -27.53 -4.68
N GLY A 51 15.41 -26.80 -4.34
CA GLY A 51 14.16 -27.31 -3.81
C GLY A 51 13.64 -26.50 -2.62
N ASN A 52 12.47 -26.89 -2.12
CA ASN A 52 11.82 -26.23 -0.98
C ASN A 52 11.67 -27.25 0.16
N LYS A 53 12.04 -26.84 1.37
CA LYS A 53 11.71 -27.55 2.61
C LYS A 53 10.67 -26.75 3.38
N PRO A 54 9.47 -27.30 3.66
CA PRO A 54 8.47 -26.58 4.44
C PRO A 54 8.92 -26.48 5.90
N SER A 55 8.70 -25.32 6.53
CA SER A 55 9.00 -25.09 7.96
C SER A 55 7.84 -25.58 8.82
N THR A 56 7.70 -26.90 8.93
CA THR A 56 6.60 -27.58 9.62
C THR A 56 7.04 -28.33 10.88
N GLU A 57 8.29 -28.20 11.29
CA GLU A 57 8.85 -28.88 12.45
C GLU A 57 8.07 -28.60 13.73
N ILE A 58 7.51 -27.40 13.88
CA ILE A 58 6.69 -27.00 15.04
C ILE A 58 5.35 -27.77 15.13
N PHE A 59 4.94 -28.41 14.05
CA PHE A 59 3.67 -29.15 13.95
C PHE A 59 3.87 -30.67 14.05
N GLU A 60 5.11 -31.16 14.11
CA GLU A 60 5.39 -32.60 14.26
C GLU A 60 4.70 -33.20 15.48
N GLY A 61 4.04 -34.32 15.26
CA GLY A 61 3.24 -35.00 16.31
C GLY A 61 1.93 -34.30 16.70
N LYS A 62 1.62 -33.12 16.14
CA LYS A 62 0.39 -32.39 16.42
C LYS A 62 -0.59 -32.41 15.25
N ILE A 63 -0.09 -32.25 14.04
CA ILE A 63 -0.88 -32.28 12.78
C ILE A 63 -0.28 -33.36 11.89
N ALA A 64 -1.10 -34.03 11.09
CA ALA A 64 -0.61 -35.00 10.11
C ALA A 64 0.29 -34.30 9.08
N LEU A 65 1.47 -34.90 8.83
CA LEU A 65 2.40 -34.44 7.82
C LEU A 65 2.64 -35.58 6.81
N ASP A 66 2.74 -35.25 5.52
CA ASP A 66 3.22 -36.15 4.47
C ASP A 66 4.45 -35.51 3.80
N ARG A 67 5.58 -36.18 3.89
CA ARG A 67 6.88 -35.69 3.42
C ARG A 67 7.23 -34.26 3.87
N GLY A 68 6.84 -33.94 5.10
CA GLY A 68 7.03 -32.64 5.70
C GLY A 68 5.96 -31.59 5.39
N TYR A 69 5.04 -31.84 4.47
CA TYR A 69 3.95 -30.94 4.13
C TYR A 69 2.66 -31.30 4.87
N VAL A 70 1.79 -30.31 5.07
CA VAL A 70 0.45 -30.51 5.68
C VAL A 70 -0.54 -30.94 4.60
N PRO A 71 -1.12 -32.17 4.66
CA PRO A 71 -2.24 -32.57 3.83
C PRO A 71 -3.49 -31.75 4.18
N THR A 72 -4.20 -31.24 3.19
CA THR A 72 -5.46 -30.50 3.40
C THR A 72 -6.52 -30.92 2.39
N THR A 73 -7.78 -30.71 2.76
CA THR A 73 -8.89 -30.75 1.82
C THR A 73 -8.84 -29.55 0.87
N GLU A 74 -9.74 -29.49 -0.13
CA GLU A 74 -9.94 -28.31 -0.98
C GLU A 74 -10.38 -27.09 -0.17
N ASN A 75 -10.99 -27.29 1.00
CA ASN A 75 -11.41 -26.26 1.93
C ASN A 75 -10.29 -25.81 2.89
N MET A 76 -9.07 -26.25 2.69
CA MET A 76 -7.89 -25.98 3.54
C MET A 76 -7.95 -26.60 4.92
N GLU A 77 -8.85 -27.57 5.16
CA GLU A 77 -9.02 -28.27 6.44
C GLU A 77 -7.89 -29.29 6.63
N THR A 78 -7.32 -29.34 7.82
CA THR A 78 -6.36 -30.38 8.24
C THR A 78 -7.08 -31.60 8.81
N ASN A 79 -6.31 -32.57 9.29
CA ASN A 79 -6.87 -33.72 10.04
C ASN A 79 -7.45 -33.35 11.42
N ILE A 80 -7.29 -32.10 11.87
CA ILE A 80 -7.83 -31.63 13.16
C ILE A 80 -8.99 -30.67 12.89
N PRO A 81 -10.22 -30.95 13.36
CA PRO A 81 -11.36 -30.07 13.18
C PRO A 81 -11.10 -28.66 13.70
N GLY A 82 -11.40 -27.64 12.88
CA GLY A 82 -11.19 -26.24 13.21
C GLY A 82 -9.77 -25.72 12.98
N VAL A 83 -8.84 -26.58 12.54
CA VAL A 83 -7.47 -26.20 12.17
C VAL A 83 -7.33 -26.24 10.65
N TYR A 84 -6.88 -25.13 10.09
CA TYR A 84 -6.70 -24.92 8.65
C TYR A 84 -5.24 -24.66 8.34
N ALA A 85 -4.79 -25.10 7.16
CA ALA A 85 -3.47 -24.77 6.65
C ALA A 85 -3.56 -24.16 5.26
N ALA A 86 -2.78 -23.11 5.01
CA ALA A 86 -2.78 -22.35 3.77
C ALA A 86 -1.36 -22.02 3.33
N GLY A 87 -1.16 -21.80 2.04
CA GLY A 87 0.12 -21.42 1.49
C GLY A 87 1.07 -22.57 1.22
N ASP A 88 2.37 -22.28 1.19
CA ASP A 88 3.40 -23.18 0.66
C ASP A 88 3.73 -24.37 1.54
N LEU A 89 3.27 -24.38 2.80
CA LEU A 89 3.44 -25.49 3.73
C LEU A 89 2.49 -26.67 3.47
N ARG A 90 1.44 -26.49 2.65
CA ARG A 90 0.52 -27.55 2.30
C ARG A 90 0.94 -28.33 1.04
N ILE A 91 0.39 -29.53 0.86
CA ILE A 91 0.61 -30.31 -0.34
C ILE A 91 -0.10 -29.62 -1.53
N LYS A 92 0.69 -29.08 -2.48
CA LYS A 92 0.19 -28.52 -3.75
C LYS A 92 1.31 -28.46 -4.78
N GLU A 93 0.94 -28.40 -6.07
CA GLU A 93 1.91 -28.34 -7.17
C GLU A 93 2.51 -26.94 -7.32
N LEU A 94 1.67 -25.91 -7.36
CA LEU A 94 2.10 -24.54 -7.62
C LEU A 94 2.26 -23.75 -6.29
N ARG A 95 3.48 -23.30 -6.04
CA ARG A 95 3.86 -22.47 -4.88
C ARG A 95 4.21 -21.07 -5.37
N GLN A 96 3.24 -20.17 -5.27
CA GLN A 96 3.33 -18.77 -5.67
C GLN A 96 2.56 -17.90 -4.67
N ILE A 97 2.89 -16.62 -4.60
CA ILE A 97 2.20 -15.66 -3.73
C ILE A 97 0.69 -15.69 -3.97
N VAL A 98 0.26 -15.66 -5.24
CA VAL A 98 -1.16 -15.68 -5.60
C VAL A 98 -1.88 -16.93 -5.11
N THR A 99 -1.24 -18.10 -5.17
CA THR A 99 -1.84 -19.35 -4.68
C THR A 99 -1.86 -19.42 -3.16
N ALA A 100 -0.90 -18.82 -2.48
CA ALA A 100 -0.90 -18.70 -1.03
C ALA A 100 -2.01 -17.75 -0.52
N VAL A 101 -2.24 -16.65 -1.20
CA VAL A 101 -3.34 -15.69 -0.92
C VAL A 101 -4.70 -16.36 -1.14
N ALA A 102 -4.87 -17.09 -2.25
CA ALA A 102 -6.10 -17.83 -2.53
C ALA A 102 -6.40 -18.89 -1.47
N ASP A 103 -5.40 -19.68 -1.07
CA ASP A 103 -5.52 -20.64 0.03
C ASP A 103 -5.98 -19.95 1.33
N GLY A 104 -5.38 -18.78 1.67
CA GLY A 104 -5.74 -18.01 2.86
C GLY A 104 -7.20 -17.52 2.84
N ALA A 105 -7.68 -17.07 1.69
CA ALA A 105 -9.08 -16.64 1.52
C ALA A 105 -10.07 -17.80 1.70
N ILE A 106 -9.75 -18.97 1.13
CA ILE A 106 -10.56 -20.19 1.29
C ILE A 106 -10.57 -20.63 2.76
N ALA A 107 -9.38 -20.72 3.39
CA ALA A 107 -9.24 -21.10 4.79
C ALA A 107 -10.04 -20.18 5.73
N ALA A 108 -9.95 -18.87 5.56
CA ALA A 108 -10.67 -17.90 6.37
C ALA A 108 -12.19 -18.04 6.24
N THR A 109 -12.69 -18.27 5.01
CA THR A 109 -14.11 -18.47 4.76
C THR A 109 -14.64 -19.73 5.45
N HIS A 110 -13.92 -20.84 5.35
CA HIS A 110 -14.32 -22.10 6.00
C HIS A 110 -14.16 -22.06 7.51
N ALA A 111 -13.10 -21.42 8.05
CA ALA A 111 -12.94 -21.20 9.47
C ALA A 111 -14.09 -20.36 10.05
N GLN A 112 -14.54 -19.32 9.35
CA GLN A 112 -15.70 -18.54 9.77
C GLN A 112 -16.97 -19.40 9.84
N ARG A 113 -17.22 -20.23 8.82
CA ARG A 113 -18.38 -21.14 8.81
C ARG A 113 -18.33 -22.12 9.97
N TYR A 114 -17.18 -22.77 10.16
CA TYR A 114 -16.96 -23.69 11.27
C TYR A 114 -17.26 -23.05 12.63
N VAL A 115 -16.70 -21.85 12.90
CA VAL A 115 -16.96 -21.11 14.16
C VAL A 115 -18.45 -20.77 14.31
N THR A 116 -19.11 -20.37 13.22
CA THR A 116 -20.55 -20.07 13.23
C THR A 116 -21.38 -21.30 13.57
N GLU A 117 -21.08 -22.44 12.95
CA GLU A 117 -21.76 -23.71 13.22
C GLU A 117 -21.55 -24.17 14.66
N GLN A 118 -20.32 -24.14 15.17
CA GLN A 118 -20.00 -24.51 16.55
C GLN A 118 -20.74 -23.63 17.57
N LYS A 119 -20.79 -22.31 17.35
CA LYS A 119 -21.53 -21.38 18.20
C LYS A 119 -23.04 -21.63 18.16
N THR A 120 -23.58 -21.90 16.97
CA THR A 120 -25.00 -22.23 16.80
C THR A 120 -25.37 -23.52 17.54
N GLN A 121 -24.55 -24.58 17.43
CA GLN A 121 -24.75 -25.84 18.13
C GLN A 121 -24.62 -25.68 19.65
N ALA A 122 -23.72 -24.80 20.10
CA ALA A 122 -23.53 -24.49 21.52
C ALA A 122 -24.57 -23.49 22.09
N GLY A 123 -25.53 -23.02 21.30
CA GLY A 123 -26.50 -21.99 21.71
C GLY A 123 -25.86 -20.63 22.04
N GLN A 124 -24.66 -20.38 21.56
CA GLN A 124 -23.95 -19.13 21.82
C GLN A 124 -24.28 -18.06 20.77
N PRO A 125 -24.43 -16.78 21.18
CA PRO A 125 -24.70 -15.71 20.22
C PRO A 125 -23.54 -15.52 19.26
N ILE A 126 -23.85 -15.39 17.95
CA ILE A 126 -22.87 -15.05 16.93
C ILE A 126 -22.66 -13.52 16.98
N VAL A 127 -21.74 -13.09 17.85
CA VAL A 127 -21.43 -11.67 18.05
C VAL A 127 -20.18 -11.33 17.26
N THR A 128 -20.30 -10.46 16.29
CA THR A 128 -19.13 -9.88 15.59
C THR A 128 -18.55 -8.73 16.42
N LYS A 129 -17.26 -8.42 16.28
CA LYS A 129 -16.60 -7.29 16.97
C LYS A 129 -17.40 -5.98 16.80
N ARG A 130 -17.96 -5.74 15.60
CA ARG A 130 -18.84 -4.61 15.32
C ARG A 130 -20.15 -4.63 16.12
N MET A 131 -20.70 -5.83 16.39
CA MET A 131 -21.91 -5.96 17.22
C MET A 131 -21.62 -5.69 18.69
N THR A 132 -20.46 -6.16 19.19
CA THR A 132 -20.03 -5.91 20.58
C THR A 132 -19.82 -4.43 20.84
N GLU A 133 -19.23 -3.71 19.92
CA GLU A 133 -19.02 -2.26 19.99
C GLU A 133 -20.35 -1.48 19.92
N ARG A 134 -21.30 -1.91 19.08
CA ARG A 134 -22.66 -1.32 19.03
C ARG A 134 -23.46 -1.56 20.30
N LEU A 135 -23.38 -2.76 20.89
CA LEU A 135 -24.07 -3.09 22.13
C LEU A 135 -23.45 -2.38 23.34
N ALA A 136 -22.12 -2.20 23.37
CA ALA A 136 -21.46 -1.43 24.42
C ALA A 136 -21.85 0.06 24.40
N ASN A 137 -22.09 0.63 23.20
CA ASN A 137 -22.52 2.01 23.06
C ASN A 137 -24.03 2.22 23.35
N GLN A 138 -24.84 1.15 23.35
CA GLN A 138 -26.30 1.24 23.68
C GLN A 138 -26.61 1.07 25.18
N SER A 139 -25.64 0.66 25.99
CA SER A 139 -25.83 0.40 27.43
C SER A 139 -25.44 1.56 28.36
N ALA A 140 -25.16 2.75 27.83
CA ALA A 140 -24.93 3.93 28.64
C ALA A 140 -26.26 4.68 28.85
N PRO A 141 -26.68 4.96 30.09
CA PRO A 141 -27.94 5.69 30.33
C PRO A 141 -27.82 7.15 29.88
N GLU A 142 -28.78 7.59 29.09
CA GLU A 142 -28.97 8.99 28.72
C GLU A 142 -29.30 9.83 29.97
N THR A 143 -28.35 10.60 30.46
CA THR A 143 -28.63 11.70 31.39
C THR A 143 -28.70 13.01 30.59
N ASN A 144 -29.91 13.44 30.41
CA ASN A 144 -30.28 14.70 29.80
C ASN A 144 -29.91 15.88 30.75
N SER A 145 -28.92 16.69 30.37
CA SER A 145 -28.78 18.05 30.91
C SER A 145 -28.16 18.97 29.85
N GLN A 146 -29.05 19.82 29.35
CA GLN A 146 -28.72 20.92 28.43
C GLN A 146 -27.85 21.97 29.12
N GLN A 147 -26.68 22.25 28.55
CA GLN A 147 -26.06 23.59 28.51
C GLN A 147 -25.02 23.64 27.41
N PRO A 148 -24.97 24.68 26.56
CA PRO A 148 -24.03 24.77 25.47
C PRO A 148 -22.65 25.24 26.02
N LYS A 149 -21.66 24.37 26.02
CA LYS A 149 -20.26 24.75 26.24
C LYS A 149 -19.50 24.61 24.91
N GLU A 150 -18.76 25.66 24.60
CA GLU A 150 -17.78 25.68 23.51
C GLU A 150 -16.96 24.39 23.48
N LYS A 151 -17.02 23.68 22.36
CA LYS A 151 -16.25 22.44 22.14
C LYS A 151 -14.82 22.81 21.76
N GLN A 152 -13.91 22.69 22.70
CA GLN A 152 -12.50 22.47 22.41
C GLN A 152 -12.36 21.11 21.71
N PRO A 153 -11.41 20.96 20.74
CA PRO A 153 -11.25 19.71 20.00
C PRO A 153 -10.91 18.57 20.94
N ALA A 154 -11.68 17.49 20.86
CA ALA A 154 -11.50 16.29 21.67
C ALA A 154 -10.11 15.65 21.38
N LYS A 155 -9.32 15.48 22.44
CA LYS A 155 -8.09 14.67 22.39
C LYS A 155 -8.47 13.21 22.13
N VAL A 156 -8.11 12.71 20.96
CA VAL A 156 -8.22 11.28 20.62
C VAL A 156 -7.19 10.50 21.44
N THR A 157 -7.65 9.79 22.45
CA THR A 157 -6.82 8.89 23.28
C THR A 157 -7.09 7.44 22.86
N GLY A 158 -6.47 7.03 21.76
CA GLY A 158 -6.33 5.63 21.37
C GLY A 158 -5.08 5.52 20.51
N LYS A 159 -4.02 4.87 21.02
CA LYS A 159 -2.75 4.70 20.28
C LYS A 159 -2.94 3.71 19.12
N HIS A 160 -3.50 4.14 18.00
CA HIS A 160 -3.23 3.54 16.71
C HIS A 160 -1.86 4.05 16.26
N GLN A 161 -0.86 3.20 16.30
CA GLN A 161 0.45 3.50 15.73
C GLN A 161 0.40 3.15 14.24
N TRP A 162 0.29 4.17 13.39
CA TRP A 162 0.24 4.01 11.93
C TRP A 162 1.58 3.61 11.33
N PHE A 163 2.68 4.11 11.93
CA PHE A 163 4.04 3.91 11.45
C PHE A 163 4.86 3.13 12.48
N PRO A 164 5.12 1.82 12.26
CA PRO A 164 6.05 1.04 13.07
C PRO A 164 7.45 1.67 13.08
N GLU A 165 8.23 1.43 14.14
CA GLU A 165 9.54 2.05 14.33
C GLU A 165 10.50 1.83 13.14
N SER A 166 10.47 0.64 12.53
CA SER A 166 11.27 0.35 11.32
C SER A 166 10.89 1.24 10.14
N MET A 167 9.60 1.52 9.95
CA MET A 167 9.12 2.42 8.91
C MET A 167 9.46 3.88 9.22
N ARG A 168 9.38 4.30 10.49
CA ARG A 168 9.77 5.65 10.92
C ARG A 168 11.23 5.95 10.59
N GLN A 169 12.12 4.99 10.83
CA GLN A 169 13.55 5.12 10.50
C GLN A 169 13.78 5.26 8.99
N GLN A 170 13.08 4.47 8.16
CA GLN A 170 13.17 4.59 6.72
C GLN A 170 12.64 5.95 6.21
N LEU A 171 11.48 6.39 6.72
CA LEU A 171 10.89 7.68 6.36
C LEU A 171 11.75 8.85 6.80
N SER A 172 12.35 8.78 7.98
CA SER A 172 13.30 9.81 8.45
C SER A 172 14.47 10.00 7.48
N GLY A 173 15.02 8.91 6.91
CA GLY A 173 16.07 9.00 5.90
C GLY A 173 15.64 9.67 4.60
N ILE A 174 14.37 9.52 4.20
CA ILE A 174 13.79 10.18 3.03
C ILE A 174 13.54 11.66 3.34
N PHE A 175 12.91 11.95 4.46
CA PHE A 175 12.49 13.30 4.85
C PHE A 175 13.67 14.20 5.28
N ALA A 176 14.80 13.63 5.71
CA ALA A 176 16.03 14.38 5.92
C ALA A 176 16.51 15.14 4.66
N LYS A 177 16.07 14.71 3.47
CA LYS A 177 16.37 15.38 2.20
C LYS A 177 15.43 16.52 1.85
N LEU A 178 14.40 16.78 2.65
CA LEU A 178 13.51 17.92 2.46
C LEU A 178 14.29 19.22 2.74
N THR A 179 14.25 20.14 1.78
CA THR A 179 14.88 21.46 1.87
C THR A 179 13.87 22.57 2.13
N LYS A 180 12.60 22.33 1.83
CA LYS A 180 11.49 23.28 1.91
C LYS A 180 10.37 22.73 2.80
N LYS A 181 9.56 23.63 3.35
CA LYS A 181 8.34 23.29 4.09
C LYS A 181 7.27 22.76 3.14
N VAL A 182 6.53 21.75 3.57
CA VAL A 182 5.32 21.23 2.91
C VAL A 182 4.17 21.30 3.90
N THR A 183 3.04 21.86 3.48
CA THR A 183 1.84 21.89 4.31
C THR A 183 0.82 20.87 3.77
N LEU A 184 0.39 19.99 4.65
CA LEU A 184 -0.74 19.10 4.46
C LEU A 184 -1.99 19.81 4.97
N LEU A 185 -2.84 20.28 4.08
CA LEU A 185 -4.09 20.94 4.44
C LEU A 185 -5.23 19.93 4.30
N GLN A 186 -5.73 19.43 5.44
CA GLN A 186 -6.80 18.44 5.48
C GLN A 186 -8.18 19.07 5.62
N PHE A 187 -9.16 18.46 4.94
CA PHE A 187 -10.57 18.82 4.99
C PHE A 187 -11.36 17.67 5.60
N LEU A 188 -12.02 17.93 6.72
CA LEU A 188 -12.64 16.90 7.54
C LEU A 188 -14.11 17.22 7.84
N ASP A 189 -14.93 16.19 7.86
CA ASP A 189 -16.26 16.24 8.46
C ASP A 189 -16.16 15.74 9.91
N ALA A 190 -16.41 16.59 10.89
CA ALA A 190 -16.25 16.25 12.31
C ALA A 190 -17.21 15.12 12.77
N SER A 191 -18.25 14.84 12.01
CA SER A 191 -19.21 13.76 12.29
C SER A 191 -18.84 12.42 11.64
N ASP A 192 -17.82 12.42 10.77
CA ASP A 192 -17.41 11.24 10.02
C ASP A 192 -16.18 10.55 10.65
N GLU A 193 -16.32 9.25 10.94
CA GLU A 193 -15.25 8.43 11.54
C GLU A 193 -13.99 8.38 10.66
N LYS A 194 -14.15 8.40 9.33
CA LYS A 194 -13.03 8.37 8.40
C LYS A 194 -12.25 9.68 8.37
N SER A 195 -12.91 10.79 8.65
CA SER A 195 -12.28 12.08 8.85
C SER A 195 -11.40 12.08 10.10
N LEU A 196 -11.85 11.47 11.20
CA LEU A 196 -11.04 11.32 12.42
C LEU A 196 -9.85 10.36 12.19
N GLU A 197 -10.04 9.32 11.40
CA GLU A 197 -9.00 8.37 11.02
C GLU A 197 -7.92 9.07 10.18
N LEU A 198 -8.29 9.87 9.16
CA LEU A 198 -7.34 10.68 8.38
C LEU A 198 -6.58 11.66 9.26
N GLN A 199 -7.26 12.35 10.19
CA GLN A 199 -6.63 13.27 11.12
C GLN A 199 -5.57 12.57 11.97
N SER A 200 -5.88 11.39 12.52
CA SER A 200 -4.94 10.59 13.31
C SER A 200 -3.73 10.18 12.47
N PHE A 201 -3.95 9.69 11.25
CA PHE A 201 -2.91 9.28 10.32
C PHE A 201 -1.97 10.44 9.97
N LEU A 202 -2.52 11.58 9.53
CA LEU A 202 -1.72 12.74 9.12
C LEU A 202 -1.04 13.43 10.30
N THR A 203 -1.60 13.40 11.50
CA THR A 203 -0.95 13.92 12.72
C THR A 203 0.32 13.11 13.01
N GLU A 204 0.24 11.78 12.94
CA GLU A 204 1.41 10.93 13.14
C GLU A 204 2.42 11.11 12.00
N PHE A 205 1.97 11.17 10.75
CA PHE A 205 2.82 11.40 9.58
C PHE A 205 3.58 12.73 9.67
N ALA A 206 2.91 13.83 9.98
CA ALA A 206 3.53 15.14 10.11
C ALA A 206 4.54 15.21 11.27
N SER A 207 4.35 14.40 12.32
CA SER A 207 5.29 14.32 13.44
C SER A 207 6.65 13.71 13.09
N LEU A 208 6.78 13.07 11.91
CA LEU A 208 8.01 12.42 11.46
C LEU A 208 9.09 13.43 11.01
N GLU A 209 8.71 14.65 10.62
CA GLU A 209 9.64 15.67 10.14
C GLU A 209 9.08 17.08 10.38
N GLN A 210 9.91 17.97 10.92
CA GLN A 210 9.51 19.35 11.26
C GLN A 210 9.12 20.23 10.07
N LYS A 211 9.60 19.88 8.86
CA LYS A 211 9.25 20.59 7.62
C LYS A 211 7.89 20.19 7.06
N ILE A 212 7.26 19.15 7.63
CA ILE A 212 5.90 18.74 7.29
C ILE A 212 4.95 19.34 8.32
N THR A 213 4.05 20.21 7.88
CA THR A 213 3.04 20.83 8.76
C THR A 213 1.66 20.36 8.39
N LEU A 214 0.78 20.25 9.39
CA LEU A 214 -0.61 19.85 9.24
C LEU A 214 -1.52 21.02 9.59
N GLU A 215 -2.41 21.37 8.69
CA GLU A 215 -3.49 22.34 8.90
C GLU A 215 -4.84 21.65 8.66
N THR A 216 -5.87 22.10 9.38
CA THR A 216 -7.20 21.46 9.36
C THR A 216 -8.28 22.48 9.05
N ILE A 217 -9.13 22.16 8.09
CA ILE A 217 -10.37 22.88 7.81
C ILE A 217 -11.51 21.89 8.06
N LEU A 218 -12.46 22.30 8.87
CA LEU A 218 -13.70 21.53 9.06
C LEU A 218 -14.71 21.89 7.97
N LYS A 219 -15.48 20.93 7.56
CA LYS A 219 -16.54 21.06 6.57
C LYS A 219 -17.41 22.29 6.84
N ASP A 220 -17.70 23.04 5.80
CA ASP A 220 -18.52 24.25 5.81
C ASP A 220 -17.98 25.42 6.65
N THR A 221 -16.75 25.31 7.23
CA THR A 221 -16.14 26.43 7.98
C THR A 221 -15.44 27.43 7.07
N GLU A 222 -14.84 26.98 5.97
CA GLU A 222 -14.15 27.82 4.99
C GLU A 222 -14.55 27.45 3.55
N PRO A 223 -15.82 27.71 3.15
CA PRO A 223 -16.32 27.27 1.83
C PRO A 223 -15.55 27.87 0.64
N ALA A 224 -14.94 29.04 0.81
CA ALA A 224 -14.08 29.62 -0.21
C ALA A 224 -12.83 28.78 -0.48
N LYS A 225 -12.24 28.16 0.54
CA LYS A 225 -11.10 27.25 0.37
C LYS A 225 -11.54 25.89 -0.16
N GLU A 226 -12.69 25.39 0.29
CA GLU A 226 -13.25 24.14 -0.26
C GLU A 226 -13.46 24.27 -1.78
N LEU A 227 -14.01 25.42 -2.23
CA LEU A 227 -14.19 25.72 -3.65
C LEU A 227 -12.83 25.90 -4.37
N LEU A 228 -11.89 26.65 -3.77
CA LEU A 228 -10.58 26.92 -4.33
C LEU A 228 -9.80 25.65 -4.64
N TYR A 229 -9.85 24.66 -3.74
CA TYR A 229 -9.14 23.38 -3.89
C TYR A 229 -10.02 22.27 -4.50
N GLY A 230 -11.25 22.58 -4.92
CA GLY A 230 -12.19 21.64 -5.52
C GLY A 230 -12.46 20.44 -4.61
N ILE A 231 -12.80 20.71 -3.33
CA ILE A 231 -13.09 19.67 -2.35
C ILE A 231 -14.55 19.21 -2.54
N GLU A 232 -14.72 18.12 -3.26
CA GLU A 232 -16.01 17.47 -3.50
C GLU A 232 -16.19 16.20 -2.65
N LYS A 233 -15.08 15.68 -2.09
CA LYS A 233 -15.01 14.43 -1.34
C LYS A 233 -14.33 14.69 -0.01
N MET A 234 -14.89 14.16 1.07
CA MET A 234 -14.29 14.20 2.42
C MET A 234 -14.26 12.78 3.03
N PRO A 235 -13.21 12.44 3.78
CA PRO A 235 -12.04 13.27 4.09
C PRO A 235 -11.09 13.45 2.89
N SER A 236 -10.41 14.58 2.85
CA SER A 236 -9.42 14.89 1.81
C SER A 236 -8.23 15.65 2.38
N VAL A 237 -7.08 15.58 1.70
CA VAL A 237 -5.90 16.39 2.00
C VAL A 237 -5.29 16.91 0.70
N VAL A 238 -4.91 18.19 0.68
CA VAL A 238 -4.18 18.82 -0.40
C VAL A 238 -2.77 19.20 0.07
N LEU A 239 -1.82 19.22 -0.85
CA LEU A 239 -0.45 19.61 -0.57
C LEU A 239 -0.23 21.05 -1.01
N LEU A 240 0.34 21.86 -0.10
CA LEU A 240 0.79 23.21 -0.39
C LEU A 240 2.31 23.29 -0.33
N ASP A 241 2.90 24.09 -1.21
CA ASP A 241 4.34 24.35 -1.21
C ASP A 241 4.77 25.27 -0.06
N ALA A 242 6.05 25.60 0.01
CA ALA A 242 6.61 26.46 1.06
C ALA A 242 6.08 27.90 1.05
N ALA A 243 5.53 28.36 -0.08
CA ALA A 243 4.89 29.66 -0.22
C ALA A 243 3.37 29.61 0.07
N GLY A 244 2.82 28.44 0.35
CA GLY A 244 1.40 28.21 0.57
C GLY A 244 0.58 28.06 -0.71
N ASN A 245 1.21 27.88 -1.88
CA ASN A 245 0.50 27.66 -3.12
C ASN A 245 0.05 26.21 -3.22
N TYR A 246 -1.10 25.99 -3.85
CA TYR A 246 -1.58 24.65 -4.17
C TYR A 246 -0.71 24.00 -5.25
N THR A 247 -0.27 22.78 -4.99
CA THR A 247 0.65 22.04 -5.87
C THR A 247 -0.06 21.19 -6.92
N GLY A 248 -1.40 21.23 -6.98
CA GLY A 248 -2.20 20.35 -7.83
C GLY A 248 -2.36 18.92 -7.26
N ILE A 249 -1.79 18.64 -6.11
CA ILE A 249 -1.80 17.30 -5.51
C ILE A 249 -2.89 17.19 -4.44
N LYS A 250 -3.78 16.20 -4.60
CA LYS A 250 -4.87 15.92 -3.68
C LYS A 250 -5.03 14.42 -3.45
N PHE A 251 -5.40 14.07 -2.21
CA PHE A 251 -5.81 12.73 -1.83
C PHE A 251 -7.22 12.81 -1.23
N SER A 252 -8.15 12.07 -1.81
CA SER A 252 -9.51 11.90 -1.30
C SER A 252 -9.65 10.50 -0.72
N GLY A 253 -9.69 10.45 0.60
CA GLY A 253 -9.56 9.26 1.43
C GLY A 253 -8.30 9.29 2.29
N ILE A 254 -7.96 8.14 2.87
CA ILE A 254 -6.80 7.98 3.75
C ILE A 254 -5.67 7.34 2.95
N PRO A 255 -4.57 8.04 2.66
CA PRO A 255 -3.45 7.49 1.89
C PRO A 255 -2.62 6.50 2.74
N SER A 256 -3.25 5.41 3.16
CA SER A 256 -2.68 4.33 3.96
C SER A 256 -2.43 3.07 3.12
N GLY A 257 -2.01 1.97 3.73
CA GLY A 257 -1.68 0.75 3.00
C GLY A 257 -0.58 0.99 1.96
N HIS A 258 -0.80 0.59 0.72
CA HIS A 258 0.18 0.80 -0.36
C HIS A 258 0.34 2.28 -0.75
N GLU A 259 -0.70 3.11 -0.55
CA GLU A 259 -0.69 4.53 -0.91
C GLU A 259 0.13 5.42 0.06
N VAL A 260 0.66 4.87 1.15
CA VAL A 260 1.69 5.56 1.95
C VAL A 260 2.87 5.97 1.09
N ASN A 261 3.27 5.14 0.12
CA ASN A 261 4.37 5.44 -0.79
C ASN A 261 4.08 6.66 -1.67
N SER A 262 2.87 6.78 -2.23
CA SER A 262 2.50 7.93 -3.04
C SER A 262 2.49 9.22 -2.22
N LEU A 263 1.98 9.21 -0.97
CA LEU A 263 2.05 10.36 -0.08
C LEU A 263 3.50 10.77 0.25
N VAL A 264 4.36 9.80 0.58
CA VAL A 264 5.78 10.03 0.86
C VAL A 264 6.48 10.66 -0.34
N LEU A 265 6.26 10.12 -1.54
CA LEU A 265 6.83 10.66 -2.78
C LEU A 265 6.26 12.05 -3.13
N ALA A 266 4.98 12.29 -2.91
CA ALA A 266 4.37 13.60 -3.11
C ALA A 266 5.02 14.66 -2.21
N VAL A 267 5.15 14.38 -0.91
CA VAL A 267 5.83 15.28 0.05
C VAL A 267 7.29 15.48 -0.33
N TYR A 268 8.01 14.42 -0.71
CA TYR A 268 9.40 14.52 -1.14
C TYR A 268 9.54 15.40 -2.39
N ASN A 269 8.68 15.21 -3.40
CA ASN A 269 8.72 15.95 -4.66
C ASN A 269 8.40 17.44 -4.48
N VAL A 270 7.54 17.80 -3.52
CA VAL A 270 7.19 19.19 -3.20
C VAL A 270 8.23 19.86 -2.30
N GLY A 271 8.74 19.12 -1.33
CA GLY A 271 9.64 19.64 -0.29
C GLY A 271 11.14 19.59 -0.61
N SER A 272 11.52 19.03 -1.77
CA SER A 272 12.93 18.93 -2.21
C SER A 272 13.07 19.31 -3.68
N GLU A 273 14.18 18.95 -4.32
CA GLU A 273 14.35 19.05 -5.77
C GLU A 273 13.49 18.00 -6.52
N GLY A 274 12.91 17.08 -5.77
CA GLY A 274 12.09 15.99 -6.26
C GLY A 274 12.90 14.84 -6.87
N GLN A 275 12.17 13.85 -7.36
CA GLN A 275 12.77 12.73 -8.06
C GLN A 275 13.41 13.20 -9.37
N PRO A 276 14.64 12.71 -9.70
CA PRO A 276 15.30 13.07 -10.95
C PRO A 276 14.43 12.64 -12.16
N LEU A 277 14.40 13.51 -13.16
CA LEU A 277 13.69 13.28 -14.42
C LEU A 277 14.61 13.62 -15.60
N GLU A 278 14.43 12.91 -16.69
CA GLU A 278 15.08 13.26 -17.95
C GLU A 278 14.59 14.64 -18.44
N ALA A 279 15.48 15.45 -18.97
CA ALA A 279 15.16 16.80 -19.44
C ALA A 279 14.06 16.83 -20.53
N SER A 280 13.99 15.79 -21.36
CA SER A 280 12.96 15.57 -22.36
C SER A 280 11.57 15.40 -21.72
N LEU A 281 11.45 14.56 -20.70
CA LEU A 281 10.20 14.34 -19.95
C LEU A 281 9.77 15.61 -19.22
N GLN A 282 10.70 16.30 -18.57
CA GLN A 282 10.40 17.55 -17.88
C GLN A 282 9.87 18.62 -18.85
N LYS A 283 10.45 18.73 -20.03
CA LYS A 283 9.96 19.63 -21.08
C LYS A 283 8.55 19.27 -21.53
N ASN A 284 8.27 17.98 -21.73
CA ASN A 284 6.94 17.51 -22.15
C ASN A 284 5.90 17.79 -21.06
N ILE A 285 6.23 17.57 -19.78
CA ILE A 285 5.34 17.88 -18.65
C ILE A 285 5.00 19.37 -18.62
N LEU A 286 5.98 20.25 -18.78
CA LEU A 286 5.76 21.72 -18.78
C LEU A 286 4.93 22.20 -19.96
N ALA A 287 4.90 21.46 -21.06
CA ALA A 287 4.12 21.76 -22.26
C ALA A 287 2.65 21.27 -22.17
N LEU A 288 2.29 20.47 -21.17
CA LEU A 288 0.92 19.99 -21.02
C LEU A 288 -0.06 21.14 -20.79
N PRO A 289 -1.24 21.10 -21.40
CA PRO A 289 -2.31 22.05 -21.13
C PRO A 289 -2.90 21.83 -19.72
N LYS A 290 -3.90 22.65 -19.37
CA LYS A 290 -4.64 22.42 -18.12
C LYS A 290 -5.34 21.06 -18.16
N ARG A 291 -5.07 20.23 -17.13
CA ARG A 291 -5.65 18.90 -16.99
C ARG A 291 -6.05 18.62 -15.53
N LYS A 292 -7.16 17.93 -15.34
CA LYS A 292 -7.58 17.37 -14.07
C LYS A 292 -7.59 15.85 -14.19
N ILE A 293 -6.87 15.16 -13.30
CA ILE A 293 -6.74 13.71 -13.30
C ILE A 293 -7.30 13.20 -11.98
N GLU A 294 -8.32 12.35 -12.01
CA GLU A 294 -8.78 11.57 -10.86
C GLU A 294 -8.23 10.15 -11.01
N ILE A 295 -7.45 9.70 -10.03
CA ILE A 295 -6.84 8.38 -10.01
C ILE A 295 -7.58 7.53 -8.98
N PHE A 296 -8.41 6.62 -9.45
CA PHE A 296 -9.18 5.72 -8.60
C PHE A 296 -8.32 4.54 -8.18
N VAL A 297 -8.24 4.33 -6.87
CA VAL A 297 -7.36 3.33 -6.26
C VAL A 297 -8.10 2.45 -5.25
N SER A 298 -7.46 1.35 -4.87
CA SER A 298 -7.74 0.57 -3.67
C SER A 298 -6.47 0.48 -2.85
N LEU A 299 -6.56 0.66 -1.56
CA LEU A 299 -5.40 0.66 -0.65
C LEU A 299 -4.63 -0.67 -0.62
N THR A 300 -5.23 -1.75 -1.16
CA THR A 300 -4.62 -3.08 -1.30
C THR A 300 -4.06 -3.34 -2.71
N CYS A 301 -4.15 -2.39 -3.61
CA CYS A 301 -3.67 -2.52 -4.99
C CYS A 301 -2.17 -2.23 -5.07
N HIS A 302 -1.37 -3.18 -5.54
CA HIS A 302 0.09 -3.03 -5.65
C HIS A 302 0.54 -2.08 -6.77
N PHE A 303 -0.28 -1.92 -7.82
CA PHE A 303 0.06 -1.09 -8.99
C PHE A 303 -0.45 0.35 -8.88
N CYS A 304 -1.36 0.62 -7.94
CA CYS A 304 -1.97 1.92 -7.80
C CYS A 304 -0.97 3.01 -7.40
N PRO A 305 -0.06 2.79 -6.43
CA PRO A 305 0.88 3.83 -5.99
C PRO A 305 1.80 4.35 -7.09
N ASP A 306 2.20 3.51 -8.04
CA ASP A 306 3.08 3.93 -9.13
C ASP A 306 2.38 4.93 -10.07
N VAL A 307 1.10 4.68 -10.38
CA VAL A 307 0.29 5.56 -11.23
C VAL A 307 -0.02 6.87 -10.50
N VAL A 308 -0.40 6.80 -9.22
CA VAL A 308 -0.64 7.98 -8.37
C VAL A 308 0.61 8.84 -8.29
N ALA A 309 1.76 8.25 -7.95
CA ALA A 309 3.03 8.97 -7.82
C ALA A 309 3.46 9.61 -9.14
N ALA A 310 3.26 8.94 -10.28
CA ALA A 310 3.58 9.49 -11.60
C ALA A 310 2.69 10.71 -11.93
N CYS A 311 1.36 10.61 -11.74
CA CYS A 311 0.44 11.72 -11.97
C CYS A 311 0.73 12.91 -11.03
N GLN A 312 0.98 12.64 -9.75
CA GLN A 312 1.30 13.68 -8.77
C GLN A 312 2.68 14.30 -8.99
N ARG A 313 3.64 13.53 -9.52
CA ARG A 313 4.92 14.10 -9.95
C ARG A 313 4.73 15.08 -11.11
N ILE A 314 3.87 14.77 -12.08
CA ILE A 314 3.51 15.67 -13.17
C ILE A 314 2.88 16.95 -12.61
N ALA A 315 1.90 16.83 -11.71
CA ALA A 315 1.25 17.98 -11.06
C ALA A 315 2.25 18.86 -10.28
N SER A 316 3.21 18.26 -9.56
CA SER A 316 4.24 19.00 -8.81
C SER A 316 5.18 19.83 -9.69
N ILE A 317 5.22 19.57 -11.01
CA ILE A 317 6.09 20.27 -11.98
C ILE A 317 5.28 21.28 -12.81
N ASN A 318 4.08 20.89 -13.23
CA ASN A 318 3.23 21.75 -14.07
C ASN A 318 2.02 22.25 -13.24
N PRO A 319 1.96 23.56 -12.94
CA PRO A 319 0.89 24.15 -12.13
C PRO A 319 -0.50 24.14 -12.82
N HIS A 320 -0.56 23.75 -14.09
CA HIS A 320 -1.82 23.57 -14.81
C HIS A 320 -2.40 22.15 -14.70
N VAL A 321 -1.68 21.22 -14.06
CA VAL A 321 -2.13 19.84 -13.90
C VAL A 321 -2.53 19.59 -12.44
N GLU A 322 -3.71 19.03 -12.25
CA GLU A 322 -4.19 18.55 -10.95
C GLU A 322 -4.28 17.02 -10.96
N ALA A 323 -3.81 16.38 -9.90
CA ALA A 323 -3.82 14.94 -9.73
C ALA A 323 -4.41 14.56 -8.37
N GLU A 324 -5.61 13.98 -8.38
CA GLU A 324 -6.36 13.56 -7.21
C GLU A 324 -6.36 12.04 -7.10
N MET A 325 -5.78 11.48 -6.04
CA MET A 325 -5.98 10.10 -5.64
C MET A 325 -7.36 9.95 -4.98
N VAL A 326 -8.15 8.96 -5.39
CA VAL A 326 -9.48 8.69 -4.85
C VAL A 326 -9.58 7.23 -4.40
N ASP A 327 -9.75 7.01 -3.11
CA ASP A 327 -10.01 5.67 -2.57
C ASP A 327 -11.45 5.26 -2.83
N ILE A 328 -11.67 4.37 -3.81
CA ILE A 328 -13.01 3.91 -4.18
C ILE A 328 -13.74 3.12 -3.09
N SER A 329 -13.04 2.68 -2.05
CA SER A 329 -13.68 1.99 -0.91
C SER A 329 -14.47 2.96 -0.03
N LEU A 330 -14.06 4.23 0.02
CA LEU A 330 -14.75 5.28 0.77
C LEU A 330 -15.86 5.95 -0.05
N PHE A 331 -15.76 5.90 -1.38
CA PHE A 331 -16.71 6.52 -2.30
C PHE A 331 -17.35 5.50 -3.25
N PRO A 332 -18.11 4.52 -2.74
CA PRO A 332 -18.66 3.41 -3.54
C PRO A 332 -19.62 3.88 -4.65
N GLU A 333 -20.26 5.03 -4.48
CA GLU A 333 -21.15 5.60 -5.49
C GLU A 333 -20.38 5.99 -6.76
N LEU A 334 -19.16 6.55 -6.60
CA LEU A 334 -18.32 6.90 -7.75
C LEU A 334 -17.95 5.68 -8.59
N LYS A 335 -17.75 4.52 -7.96
CA LYS A 335 -17.46 3.27 -8.68
C LYS A 335 -18.57 2.91 -9.65
N LYS A 336 -19.85 3.12 -9.27
CA LYS A 336 -21.01 2.86 -10.12
C LYS A 336 -21.20 3.96 -11.16
N GLU A 337 -21.15 5.21 -10.71
CA GLU A 337 -21.36 6.40 -11.56
C GLU A 337 -20.34 6.46 -12.70
N LYS A 338 -19.05 6.34 -12.36
CA LYS A 338 -17.94 6.40 -13.33
C LYS A 338 -17.64 5.06 -14.01
N LYS A 339 -18.42 3.99 -13.70
CA LYS A 339 -18.26 2.64 -14.26
C LYS A 339 -16.83 2.09 -14.10
N ILE A 340 -16.25 2.26 -12.91
CA ILE A 340 -14.88 1.81 -12.62
C ILE A 340 -14.88 0.29 -12.50
N MET A 341 -14.29 -0.39 -13.49
CA MET A 341 -14.24 -1.86 -13.56
C MET A 341 -13.04 -2.44 -12.83
N SER A 342 -11.91 -1.76 -12.84
CA SER A 342 -10.65 -2.19 -12.19
C SER A 342 -9.86 -0.98 -11.73
N VAL A 343 -8.88 -1.20 -10.85
CA VAL A 343 -7.93 -0.18 -10.38
C VAL A 343 -6.49 -0.64 -10.64
N PRO A 344 -5.54 0.30 -10.89
CA PRO A 344 -5.74 1.74 -11.00
C PRO A 344 -6.58 2.12 -12.23
N ALA A 345 -7.36 3.20 -12.09
CA ALA A 345 -8.07 3.80 -13.21
C ALA A 345 -7.89 5.33 -13.15
N MET A 346 -7.58 5.95 -14.27
CA MET A 346 -7.44 7.40 -14.40
C MET A 346 -8.60 7.96 -15.19
N LEU A 347 -9.24 9.00 -14.69
CA LEU A 347 -10.25 9.79 -15.39
C LEU A 347 -9.65 11.18 -15.67
N ILE A 348 -9.47 11.50 -16.94
CA ILE A 348 -8.90 12.76 -17.39
C ILE A 348 -10.05 13.70 -17.77
N ASP A 349 -10.06 14.90 -17.19
CA ASP A 349 -11.02 15.99 -17.40
C ASP A 349 -12.50 15.56 -17.27
N GLY A 350 -12.75 14.47 -16.51
CA GLY A 350 -14.09 13.92 -16.33
C GLY A 350 -14.65 13.13 -17.52
N GLU A 351 -13.89 12.96 -18.60
CA GLU A 351 -14.36 12.38 -19.86
C GLU A 351 -13.63 11.08 -20.23
N GLN A 352 -12.30 11.08 -20.21
CA GLN A 352 -11.49 9.94 -20.68
C GLN A 352 -11.10 9.01 -19.54
N MET A 353 -11.60 7.79 -19.56
CA MET A 353 -11.24 6.74 -18.58
C MET A 353 -10.16 5.83 -19.15
N ILE A 354 -9.06 5.66 -18.41
CA ILE A 354 -7.93 4.79 -18.75
C ILE A 354 -7.72 3.81 -17.61
N PHE A 355 -7.67 2.51 -17.91
CA PHE A 355 -7.50 1.44 -16.92
C PHE A 355 -6.09 0.85 -16.93
N GLY A 356 -5.68 0.35 -15.77
CA GLY A 356 -4.45 -0.40 -15.58
C GLY A 356 -3.22 0.48 -15.31
N SER A 357 -2.10 -0.19 -15.00
CA SER A 357 -0.82 0.48 -14.76
C SER A 357 -0.35 1.21 -16.01
N LYS A 358 0.19 2.41 -15.82
CA LYS A 358 0.75 3.26 -16.87
C LYS A 358 2.08 3.84 -16.42
N THR A 359 3.01 3.87 -17.34
CA THR A 359 4.28 4.58 -17.15
C THR A 359 4.09 6.08 -17.23
N MET A 360 5.00 6.87 -16.70
CA MET A 360 4.93 8.33 -16.79
C MET A 360 4.89 8.83 -18.25
N THR A 361 5.58 8.18 -19.15
CA THR A 361 5.54 8.52 -20.59
C THR A 361 4.16 8.32 -21.18
N GLU A 362 3.53 7.16 -20.93
CA GLU A 362 2.17 6.88 -21.41
C GLU A 362 1.14 7.84 -20.79
N ILE A 363 1.35 8.27 -19.54
CA ILE A 363 0.49 9.25 -18.89
C ILE A 363 0.64 10.61 -19.57
N ILE A 364 1.87 11.08 -19.84
CA ILE A 364 2.13 12.34 -20.54
C ILE A 364 1.50 12.33 -21.94
N GLU A 365 1.63 11.22 -22.68
CA GLU A 365 1.01 11.04 -24.00
C GLU A 365 -0.53 11.12 -23.94
N ALA A 366 -1.13 10.57 -22.88
CA ALA A 366 -2.58 10.62 -22.68
C ALA A 366 -3.09 12.01 -22.27
N LEU A 367 -2.22 12.85 -21.69
CA LEU A 367 -2.55 14.21 -21.24
C LEU A 367 -2.28 15.27 -22.31
N ALA A 368 -1.49 14.95 -23.33
CA ALA A 368 -1.16 15.87 -24.43
C ALA A 368 -2.37 16.10 -25.36
#